data_48a4ba85275a5a50c4c6ea9c77e950c5
#
_entry.id   48a4ba85275a5a50c4c6ea9c77e950c5
#
_cell.length_a   1.000
_cell.length_b   1.000
_cell.length_c   1.000
_cell.angle_alpha   90.00
_cell.angle_beta   90.00
_cell.angle_gamma   90.00
#
_symmetry.space_group_name_H-M   'P 1'
#
loop_
_entity.id
_entity.type
_entity.pdbx_description
1 polymer ?
#
loop_
_entity_poly.entity_id
_entity_poly.type
_entity_poly.pdbx_seq_one_letter_code
_entity_poly.pdbx_strand_id
1 'polypeptide(L)'
;AFPEARWHFIGNIQSRRISEIVASATLIHSLYQLRHAEKIDHAAAELSKVQDVLIEVNVSGEASKSGVAPAEAAELVRAVAALPHVSVRGLMTMAPAGDAQAAREAFAGLAELAAQIRAQLPAEDAAVFTELSMGMSDDWREAVPLGATIVRVGRAIFSESYQE
;
A
#
# COMPACT_ATOMS: atom_id res chain seq x y z
N ALA A 1 -9.49 2.32 -24.50
CA ALA A 1 -8.29 2.36 -23.67
C ALA A 1 -8.06 3.80 -23.22
N PHE A 2 -7.63 4.00 -21.99
CA PHE A 2 -7.32 5.32 -21.42
C PHE A 2 -5.80 5.42 -21.27
N PRO A 3 -5.07 5.90 -22.28
CA PRO A 3 -3.59 5.90 -22.28
C PRO A 3 -2.98 6.76 -21.18
N GLU A 4 -3.72 7.76 -20.71
CA GLU A 4 -3.28 8.66 -19.64
C GLU A 4 -3.57 8.09 -18.21
N ALA A 5 -4.27 6.96 -18.11
CA ALA A 5 -4.61 6.38 -16.81
C ALA A 5 -3.36 5.80 -16.12
N ARG A 6 -3.17 6.17 -14.86
CA ARG A 6 -2.18 5.57 -13.98
C ARG A 6 -2.83 4.41 -13.22
N TRP A 7 -2.48 3.20 -13.58
CA TRP A 7 -3.08 2.00 -13.01
C TRP A 7 -2.40 1.62 -11.70
N HIS A 8 -3.19 1.42 -10.65
CA HIS A 8 -2.73 0.92 -9.36
C HIS A 8 -3.25 -0.49 -9.13
N PHE A 9 -2.39 -1.36 -8.63
CA PHE A 9 -2.76 -2.72 -8.25
C PHE A 9 -3.01 -2.80 -6.75
N ILE A 10 -4.20 -3.24 -6.35
CA ILE A 10 -4.62 -3.38 -4.95
C ILE A 10 -5.06 -4.81 -4.59
N GLY A 11 -5.04 -5.73 -5.56
CA GLY A 11 -5.41 -7.13 -5.37
C GLY A 11 -4.34 -7.93 -4.63
N ASN A 12 -4.69 -9.15 -4.23
CA ASN A 12 -3.70 -10.06 -3.65
C ASN A 12 -2.65 -10.46 -4.71
N ILE A 13 -1.36 -10.31 -4.37
CA ILE A 13 -0.25 -10.64 -5.26
C ILE A 13 -0.11 -12.16 -5.36
N GLN A 14 -0.36 -12.69 -6.55
CA GLN A 14 -0.07 -14.08 -6.88
C GLN A 14 1.28 -14.15 -7.59
N SER A 15 2.21 -14.95 -7.09
CA SER A 15 3.57 -15.05 -7.62
C SER A 15 3.65 -15.26 -9.14
N ARG A 16 2.73 -16.04 -9.73
CA ARG A 16 2.67 -16.32 -11.17
C ARG A 16 2.23 -15.12 -12.02
N ARG A 17 1.63 -14.08 -11.40
CA ARG A 17 1.11 -12.92 -12.09
C ARG A 17 1.97 -11.67 -11.91
N ILE A 18 3.08 -11.76 -11.20
CA ILE A 18 3.91 -10.59 -10.86
C ILE A 18 4.38 -9.86 -12.12
N SER A 19 4.83 -10.56 -13.16
CA SER A 19 5.28 -9.92 -14.41
C SER A 19 4.15 -9.14 -15.09
N GLU A 20 2.91 -9.66 -15.12
CA GLU A 20 1.74 -8.95 -15.65
C GLU A 20 1.40 -7.70 -14.80
N ILE A 21 1.46 -7.83 -13.48
CA ILE A 21 1.20 -6.73 -12.54
C ILE A 21 2.22 -5.61 -12.76
N VAL A 22 3.50 -5.95 -12.78
CA VAL A 22 4.60 -4.98 -12.98
C VAL A 22 4.51 -4.32 -14.34
N ALA A 23 4.14 -5.05 -15.40
CA ALA A 23 3.99 -4.48 -16.74
C ALA A 23 2.86 -3.45 -16.84
N SER A 24 1.80 -3.58 -16.03
CA SER A 24 0.60 -2.74 -16.11
C SER A 24 0.48 -1.70 -15.02
N ALA A 25 0.97 -1.96 -13.81
CA ALA A 25 0.79 -1.06 -12.68
C ALA A 25 1.89 0.00 -12.59
N THR A 26 1.48 1.22 -12.24
CA THR A 26 2.39 2.29 -11.80
C THR A 26 2.69 2.19 -10.31
N LEU A 27 1.72 1.72 -9.51
CA LEU A 27 1.87 1.55 -8.06
C LEU A 27 1.20 0.24 -7.61
N ILE A 28 1.90 -0.56 -6.82
CA ILE A 28 1.39 -1.80 -6.20
C ILE A 28 1.20 -1.54 -4.71
N HIS A 29 -0.04 -1.68 -4.20
CA HIS A 29 -0.39 -1.34 -2.81
C HIS A 29 -0.27 -2.50 -1.82
N SER A 30 -0.30 -3.74 -2.30
CA SER A 30 -0.57 -4.95 -1.49
C SER A 30 0.68 -5.80 -1.23
N LEU A 31 1.86 -5.16 -1.18
CA LEU A 31 3.10 -5.88 -0.91
C LEU A 31 3.32 -6.07 0.60
N TYR A 32 3.40 -7.33 1.06
CA TYR A 32 3.70 -7.65 2.46
C TYR A 32 4.65 -8.85 2.63
N GLN A 33 5.28 -9.31 1.54
CA GLN A 33 6.20 -10.45 1.59
C GLN A 33 7.47 -10.13 0.79
N LEU A 34 8.63 -10.26 1.42
CA LEU A 34 9.92 -10.01 0.77
C LEU A 34 10.11 -10.83 -0.50
N ARG A 35 9.71 -12.12 -0.50
CA ARG A 35 9.77 -12.97 -1.69
C ARG A 35 8.99 -12.45 -2.90
N HIS A 36 7.91 -11.66 -2.66
CA HIS A 36 7.18 -11.00 -3.74
C HIS A 36 7.92 -9.75 -4.20
N ALA A 37 8.54 -9.00 -3.28
CA ALA A 37 9.37 -7.85 -3.63
C ALA A 37 10.55 -8.24 -4.52
N GLU A 38 11.26 -9.33 -4.20
CA GLU A 38 12.37 -9.87 -5.00
C GLU A 38 11.93 -10.24 -6.43
N LYS A 39 10.73 -10.83 -6.58
CA LYS A 39 10.17 -11.13 -7.90
C LYS A 39 9.71 -9.88 -8.65
N ILE A 40 9.19 -8.87 -7.93
CA ILE A 40 8.83 -7.57 -8.50
C ILE A 40 10.09 -6.87 -9.00
N ASP A 41 11.16 -6.87 -8.22
CA ASP A 41 12.47 -6.31 -8.59
C ASP A 41 12.98 -6.93 -9.89
N HIS A 42 12.99 -8.26 -9.95
CA HIS A 42 13.42 -8.97 -11.17
C HIS A 42 12.56 -8.61 -12.39
N ALA A 43 11.23 -8.61 -12.25
CA ALA A 43 10.32 -8.25 -13.34
C ALA A 43 10.45 -6.78 -13.76
N ALA A 44 10.71 -5.88 -12.82
CA ALA A 44 10.95 -4.46 -13.09
C ALA A 44 12.29 -4.25 -13.84
N ALA A 45 13.34 -4.99 -13.45
CA ALA A 45 14.64 -5.00 -14.16
C ALA A 45 14.49 -5.41 -15.61
N GLU A 46 13.73 -6.48 -15.90
CA GLU A 46 13.46 -6.94 -17.28
C GLU A 46 12.79 -5.86 -18.14
N LEU A 47 12.00 -5.00 -17.53
CA LEU A 47 11.31 -3.87 -18.18
C LEU A 47 12.10 -2.57 -18.13
N SER A 48 13.33 -2.57 -17.60
CA SER A 48 14.17 -1.39 -17.42
C SER A 48 13.45 -0.25 -16.68
N LYS A 49 12.68 -0.58 -15.63
CA LYS A 49 11.91 0.37 -14.81
C LYS A 49 12.19 0.17 -13.32
N VAL A 50 11.85 1.18 -12.52
CA VAL A 50 11.70 1.06 -11.07
C VAL A 50 10.21 1.00 -10.76
N GLN A 51 9.79 -0.02 -10.01
CA GLN A 51 8.40 -0.23 -9.63
C GLN A 51 8.10 0.40 -8.29
N ASP A 52 7.14 1.35 -8.27
CA ASP A 52 6.62 1.93 -7.03
C ASP A 52 5.74 0.90 -6.30
N VAL A 53 5.95 0.78 -4.98
CA VAL A 53 5.20 -0.12 -4.11
C VAL A 53 4.82 0.55 -2.79
N LEU A 54 3.73 0.09 -2.16
CA LEU A 54 3.41 0.35 -0.77
C LEU A 54 3.52 -0.96 0.01
N ILE A 55 3.92 -0.86 1.27
CA ILE A 55 3.89 -2.01 2.18
C ILE A 55 2.52 -2.08 2.84
N GLU A 56 1.84 -3.21 2.64
CA GLU A 56 0.56 -3.50 3.30
C GLU A 56 0.81 -3.93 4.74
N VAL A 57 0.20 -3.19 5.68
CA VAL A 57 0.31 -3.40 7.13
C VAL A 57 -1.03 -3.81 7.71
N ASN A 58 -1.08 -4.90 8.44
CA ASN A 58 -2.23 -5.34 9.21
C ASN A 58 -2.27 -4.64 10.57
N VAL A 59 -2.74 -3.39 10.60
CA VAL A 59 -2.80 -2.60 11.84
C VAL A 59 -3.88 -3.11 12.79
N SER A 60 -4.95 -3.72 12.28
CA SER A 60 -6.04 -4.24 13.11
C SER A 60 -5.66 -5.50 13.90
N GLY A 61 -4.60 -6.21 13.49
CA GLY A 61 -4.19 -7.49 14.10
C GLY A 61 -5.13 -8.67 13.82
N GLU A 62 -6.15 -8.49 12.97
CA GLU A 62 -7.06 -9.57 12.61
C GLU A 62 -6.34 -10.63 11.76
N ALA A 63 -6.34 -11.89 12.22
CA ALA A 63 -5.67 -12.98 11.51
C ALA A 63 -6.22 -13.28 10.10
N SER A 64 -7.43 -12.84 9.81
CA SER A 64 -8.07 -12.99 8.49
C SER A 64 -7.60 -11.96 7.46
N LYS A 65 -6.90 -10.89 7.86
CA LYS A 65 -6.43 -9.83 6.97
C LYS A 65 -4.99 -10.06 6.53
N SER A 66 -4.72 -9.68 5.29
CA SER A 66 -3.36 -9.62 4.74
C SER A 66 -2.57 -8.46 5.38
N GLY A 67 -1.28 -8.46 5.14
CA GLY A 67 -0.38 -7.41 5.60
C GLY A 67 0.65 -7.93 6.62
N VAL A 68 1.78 -7.25 6.68
CA VAL A 68 2.81 -7.49 7.69
C VAL A 68 2.35 -6.93 9.05
N ALA A 69 2.77 -7.53 10.14
CA ALA A 69 2.50 -6.98 11.46
C ALA A 69 3.21 -5.61 11.63
N PRO A 70 2.62 -4.64 12.38
CA PRO A 70 3.24 -3.32 12.58
C PRO A 70 4.68 -3.39 13.08
N ALA A 71 4.98 -4.32 13.98
CA ALA A 71 6.32 -4.51 14.54
C ALA A 71 7.39 -4.94 13.50
N GLU A 72 6.96 -5.58 12.42
CA GLU A 72 7.84 -6.11 11.37
C GLU A 72 7.92 -5.16 10.15
N ALA A 73 7.04 -4.15 10.08
CA ALA A 73 6.91 -3.28 8.91
C ALA A 73 8.21 -2.51 8.60
N ALA A 74 8.90 -1.98 9.62
CA ALA A 74 10.15 -1.24 9.43
C ALA A 74 11.27 -2.10 8.84
N GLU A 75 11.35 -3.36 9.26
CA GLU A 75 12.34 -4.31 8.72
C GLU A 75 12.04 -4.63 7.26
N LEU A 76 10.77 -4.92 6.94
CA LEU A 76 10.35 -5.19 5.56
C LEU A 76 10.59 -3.98 4.65
N VAL A 77 10.24 -2.75 5.09
CA VAL A 77 10.50 -1.53 4.32
C VAL A 77 11.98 -1.41 3.98
N ARG A 78 12.89 -1.58 4.95
CA ARG A 78 14.34 -1.52 4.72
C ARG A 78 14.83 -2.61 3.76
N ALA A 79 14.33 -3.84 3.92
CA ALA A 79 14.71 -4.94 3.05
C ALA A 79 14.24 -4.71 1.60
N VAL A 80 13.04 -4.16 1.40
CA VAL A 80 12.50 -3.85 0.07
C VAL A 80 13.18 -2.63 -0.55
N ALA A 81 13.47 -1.58 0.24
CA ALA A 81 14.18 -0.40 -0.24
C ALA A 81 15.62 -0.69 -0.71
N ALA A 82 16.23 -1.78 -0.23
CA ALA A 82 17.54 -2.23 -0.72
C ALA A 82 17.52 -2.87 -2.12
N LEU A 83 16.33 -3.14 -2.69
CA LEU A 83 16.19 -3.72 -4.02
C LEU A 83 16.33 -2.63 -5.10
N PRO A 84 17.19 -2.80 -6.13
CA PRO A 84 17.55 -1.72 -7.05
C PRO A 84 16.43 -1.27 -8.00
N HIS A 85 15.42 -2.11 -8.24
CA HIS A 85 14.33 -1.82 -9.17
C HIS A 85 12.96 -1.70 -8.48
N VAL A 86 12.96 -1.47 -7.16
CA VAL A 86 11.74 -1.22 -6.37
C VAL A 86 11.91 0.07 -5.58
N SER A 87 10.86 0.90 -5.54
CA SER A 87 10.81 2.11 -4.72
C SER A 87 9.64 2.02 -3.74
N VAL A 88 9.93 2.06 -2.44
CA VAL A 88 8.90 2.03 -1.39
C VAL A 88 8.37 3.44 -1.19
N ARG A 89 7.12 3.68 -1.60
CA ARG A 89 6.48 5.00 -1.58
C ARG A 89 5.75 5.30 -0.27
N GLY A 90 5.55 4.29 0.59
CA GLY A 90 4.82 4.44 1.83
C GLY A 90 4.10 3.16 2.28
N LEU A 91 3.02 3.34 3.02
CA LEU A 91 2.25 2.24 3.62
C LEU A 91 0.81 2.18 3.11
N MET A 92 0.22 0.99 3.22
CA MET A 92 -1.20 0.75 2.96
C MET A 92 -1.83 -0.06 4.08
N THR A 93 -3.09 0.22 4.41
CA THR A 93 -3.90 -0.64 5.29
C THR A 93 -5.36 -0.70 4.88
N MET A 94 -6.04 -1.74 5.36
CA MET A 94 -7.49 -1.88 5.34
C MET A 94 -8.02 -1.95 6.76
N ALA A 95 -8.85 -0.98 7.14
CA ALA A 95 -9.47 -0.92 8.45
C ALA A 95 -10.54 -2.01 8.65
N PRO A 96 -10.94 -2.32 9.90
CA PRO A 96 -12.12 -3.13 10.19
C PRO A 96 -13.38 -2.52 9.57
N ALA A 97 -14.20 -3.37 8.93
CA ALA A 97 -15.43 -2.90 8.29
C ALA A 97 -16.54 -2.62 9.32
N GLY A 98 -17.32 -1.56 9.09
CA GLY A 98 -18.52 -1.29 9.89
C GLY A 98 -18.30 -0.65 11.26
N ASP A 99 -17.08 -0.28 11.61
CA ASP A 99 -16.73 0.41 12.85
C ASP A 99 -15.85 1.63 12.57
N ALA A 100 -16.46 2.81 12.60
CA ALA A 100 -15.77 4.08 12.31
C ALA A 100 -14.70 4.42 13.37
N GLN A 101 -14.87 3.99 14.63
CA GLN A 101 -13.88 4.21 15.67
C GLN A 101 -12.65 3.31 15.46
N ALA A 102 -12.87 2.03 15.20
CA ALA A 102 -11.79 1.11 14.87
C ALA A 102 -11.06 1.52 13.57
N ALA A 103 -11.78 2.06 12.60
CA ALA A 103 -11.17 2.61 11.38
C ALA A 103 -10.26 3.80 11.69
N ARG A 104 -10.71 4.78 12.51
CA ARG A 104 -9.87 5.91 12.94
C ARG A 104 -8.62 5.45 13.67
N GLU A 105 -8.74 4.50 14.59
CA GLU A 105 -7.60 3.94 15.33
C GLU A 105 -6.59 3.25 14.40
N ALA A 106 -7.07 2.46 13.45
CA ALA A 106 -6.22 1.81 12.45
C ALA A 106 -5.49 2.83 11.54
N PHE A 107 -6.17 3.88 11.08
CA PHE A 107 -5.58 4.90 10.23
C PHE A 107 -4.58 5.78 10.99
N ALA A 108 -4.90 6.17 12.24
CA ALA A 108 -3.97 6.89 13.09
C ALA A 108 -2.71 6.06 13.38
N GLY A 109 -2.87 4.78 13.70
CA GLY A 109 -1.75 3.86 13.91
C GLY A 109 -0.87 3.69 12.67
N LEU A 110 -1.46 3.63 11.47
CA LEU A 110 -0.69 3.58 10.22
C LEU A 110 0.10 4.87 9.99
N ALA A 111 -0.52 6.04 10.21
CA ALA A 111 0.13 7.34 10.02
C ALA A 111 1.32 7.53 10.99
N GLU A 112 1.14 7.14 12.25
CA GLU A 112 2.21 7.17 13.26
C GLU A 112 3.34 6.22 12.89
N LEU A 113 3.03 4.99 12.51
CA LEU A 113 4.02 4.00 12.06
C LEU A 113 4.81 4.49 10.84
N ALA A 114 4.13 5.10 9.87
CA ALA A 114 4.79 5.66 8.69
C ALA A 114 5.75 6.79 9.05
N ALA A 115 5.37 7.67 9.97
CA ALA A 115 6.24 8.75 10.46
C ALA A 115 7.47 8.19 11.18
N GLN A 116 7.30 7.17 12.02
CA GLN A 116 8.39 6.48 12.72
C GLN A 116 9.36 5.80 11.75
N ILE A 117 8.83 5.08 10.75
CA ILE A 117 9.66 4.43 9.73
C ILE A 117 10.41 5.47 8.92
N ARG A 118 9.73 6.50 8.42
CA ARG A 118 10.34 7.58 7.62
C ARG A 118 11.51 8.26 8.33
N ALA A 119 11.40 8.47 9.65
CA ALA A 119 12.46 9.08 10.46
C ALA A 119 13.74 8.20 10.58
N GLN A 120 13.63 6.91 10.27
CA GLN A 120 14.74 5.94 10.33
C GLN A 120 15.34 5.60 8.96
N LEU A 121 14.70 6.04 7.87
CA LEU A 121 15.18 5.79 6.52
C LEU A 121 16.32 6.74 6.13
N PRO A 122 17.22 6.33 5.21
CA PRO A 122 18.12 7.24 4.52
C PRO A 122 17.36 8.41 3.89
N ALA A 123 18.01 9.57 3.77
CA ALA A 123 17.35 10.78 3.31
C ALA A 123 16.71 10.64 1.92
N GLU A 124 17.33 9.88 1.02
CA GLU A 124 16.81 9.60 -0.32
C GLU A 124 15.52 8.76 -0.29
N ASP A 125 15.47 7.72 0.54
CA ASP A 125 14.27 6.89 0.71
C ASP A 125 13.17 7.65 1.46
N ALA A 126 13.53 8.40 2.50
CA ALA A 126 12.60 9.23 3.26
C ALA A 126 11.94 10.32 2.40
N ALA A 127 12.63 10.84 1.39
CA ALA A 127 12.11 11.85 0.48
C ALA A 127 10.96 11.32 -0.38
N VAL A 128 10.97 10.05 -0.74
CA VAL A 128 9.96 9.41 -1.59
C VAL A 128 8.90 8.63 -0.79
N PHE A 129 9.16 8.33 0.48
CA PHE A 129 8.24 7.62 1.38
C PHE A 129 7.17 8.57 1.93
N THR A 130 6.17 8.89 1.12
CA THR A 130 5.18 9.95 1.41
C THR A 130 3.73 9.47 1.35
N GLU A 131 3.46 8.28 0.81
CA GLU A 131 2.12 7.84 0.53
C GLU A 131 1.49 7.05 1.70
N LEU A 132 0.23 7.39 1.99
CA LEU A 132 -0.64 6.64 2.90
C LEU A 132 -1.90 6.23 2.15
N SER A 133 -1.93 4.95 1.73
CA SER A 133 -3.10 4.38 1.07
C SER A 133 -4.03 3.76 2.12
N MET A 134 -5.06 4.50 2.50
CA MET A 134 -6.04 4.10 3.50
C MET A 134 -7.37 4.80 3.26
N GLY A 135 -8.47 4.14 3.65
CA GLY A 135 -9.83 4.60 3.38
C GLY A 135 -10.40 4.04 2.07
N MET A 136 -11.62 3.53 2.19
CA MET A 136 -12.44 3.00 1.10
C MET A 136 -13.81 3.67 1.08
N SER A 137 -14.76 3.16 0.28
CA SER A 137 -16.10 3.75 0.12
C SER A 137 -16.79 4.09 1.44
N ASP A 138 -16.61 3.28 2.49
CA ASP A 138 -17.34 3.45 3.75
C ASP A 138 -16.59 4.25 4.82
N ASP A 139 -15.28 4.39 4.71
CA ASP A 139 -14.43 4.92 5.79
C ASP A 139 -13.40 5.98 5.32
N TRP A 140 -13.44 6.42 4.05
CA TRP A 140 -12.52 7.45 3.55
C TRP A 140 -12.62 8.78 4.31
N ARG A 141 -13.82 9.12 4.84
CA ARG A 141 -14.03 10.34 5.62
C ARG A 141 -13.24 10.33 6.94
N GLU A 142 -12.99 9.12 7.48
CA GLU A 142 -12.17 8.93 8.67
C GLU A 142 -10.66 8.97 8.32
N ALA A 143 -10.29 8.53 7.12
CA ALA A 143 -8.91 8.44 6.68
C ALA A 143 -8.31 9.80 6.29
N VAL A 144 -9.07 10.66 5.58
CA VAL A 144 -8.57 11.94 5.05
C VAL A 144 -8.03 12.87 6.13
N PRO A 145 -8.74 13.12 7.27
CA PRO A 145 -8.19 13.96 8.34
C PRO A 145 -6.93 13.40 9.00
N LEU A 146 -6.68 12.09 8.86
CA LEU A 146 -5.52 11.39 9.42
C LEU A 146 -4.35 11.27 8.42
N GLY A 147 -4.43 11.99 7.29
CA GLY A 147 -3.33 12.13 6.35
C GLY A 147 -3.33 11.12 5.20
N ALA A 148 -4.47 10.47 4.89
CA ALA A 148 -4.56 9.66 3.68
C ALA A 148 -4.19 10.47 2.44
N THR A 149 -3.21 9.98 1.67
CA THR A 149 -2.83 10.56 0.38
C THR A 149 -3.54 9.86 -0.78
N ILE A 150 -3.96 8.61 -0.56
CA ILE A 150 -4.69 7.79 -1.53
C ILE A 150 -5.89 7.14 -0.83
N VAL A 151 -7.10 7.39 -1.34
CA VAL A 151 -8.32 6.65 -0.98
C VAL A 151 -8.74 5.74 -2.12
N ARG A 152 -9.35 4.59 -1.81
CA ARG A 152 -9.70 3.56 -2.79
C ARG A 152 -11.21 3.39 -2.88
N VAL A 153 -11.86 4.12 -3.78
CA VAL A 153 -13.31 4.16 -3.89
C VAL A 153 -13.79 3.26 -5.03
N GLY A 154 -14.56 2.26 -4.70
CA GLY A 154 -15.14 1.31 -5.66
C GLY A 154 -16.68 1.27 -5.55
N ARG A 155 -17.21 0.76 -4.44
CA ARG A 155 -18.67 0.59 -4.25
C ARG A 155 -19.44 1.90 -4.41
N ALA A 156 -18.96 3.00 -3.91
CA ALA A 156 -19.61 4.31 -4.06
C ALA A 156 -19.71 4.81 -5.51
N ILE A 157 -18.93 4.23 -6.43
CA ILE A 157 -18.95 4.59 -7.87
C ILE A 157 -19.75 3.57 -8.68
N PHE A 158 -19.61 2.28 -8.37
CA PHE A 158 -20.08 1.19 -9.23
C PHE A 158 -21.29 0.42 -8.68
N SER A 159 -21.70 0.63 -7.42
CA SER A 159 -22.86 -0.03 -6.83
C SER A 159 -24.09 0.87 -6.88
N GLU A 160 -25.16 0.42 -7.56
CA GLU A 160 -26.44 1.12 -7.60
C GLU A 160 -27.13 1.16 -6.22
N SER A 161 -26.75 0.27 -5.30
CA SER A 161 -27.32 0.17 -3.95
C SER A 161 -26.51 0.89 -2.88
N TYR A 162 -25.40 1.54 -3.24
CA TYR A 162 -24.60 2.28 -2.27
C TYR A 162 -25.35 3.54 -1.82
N GLN A 163 -25.60 3.66 -0.52
CA GLN A 163 -26.17 4.86 0.12
C GLN A 163 -25.09 5.47 1.02
N GLU A 164 -24.90 6.77 0.89
CA GLU A 164 -23.99 7.57 1.74
C GLU A 164 -24.49 7.71 3.18
#